data_ac90c6ff9862b19701c5d0af58238b8c
#
_entry.id   ac90c6ff9862b19701c5d0af58238b8c
#
_cell.length_a   1.000
_cell.length_b   1.000
_cell.length_c   1.000
_cell.angle_alpha   90.00
_cell.angle_beta   90.00
_cell.angle_gamma   90.00
#
_symmetry.space_group_name_H-M   'P 1'
#
loop_
_entity.id
_entity.type
_entity.pdbx_description
1 polymer ?
#
loop_
_entity_poly.entity_id
_entity_poly.type
_entity_poly.pdbx_seq_one_letter_code
_entity_poly.pdbx_strand_id
1 'polypeptide(L)'
;NISEGFLFYVQPNLENADLANLNVRKALSLAINRKDLCENVLKDGSQAAKGFVPSGLSISPEGKDFRDEAATYTSYDKKAAQAALDEGLKELGKSEITLRLTYGTDESPMDVFATYLQNAFSSLKGLKIEMVATTKQDRIYNKQKNGDFDLSVTRWGPDYGDPTTYLTMGISTNGNNYGKYTNSELDALMDKVANESDANTRWKEMIDAEKIMMDDLCYIPVFEKGTATLQNKDVKGLVIRPVGVPYTFQYVSK
;
A
#
# COMPACT_ATOMS: atom_id res chain seq x y z
N ASN A 1 8.70 16.00 -9.99
CA ASN A 1 7.65 15.25 -9.27
C ASN A 1 8.01 15.23 -7.80
N ILE A 2 7.03 15.41 -6.96
CA ILE A 2 7.19 15.47 -5.51
C ILE A 2 6.27 14.42 -4.93
N SER A 3 6.79 13.60 -3.98
CA SER A 3 5.96 12.66 -3.23
C SER A 3 5.03 13.43 -2.28
N GLU A 4 3.76 13.06 -2.26
CA GLU A 4 2.79 13.56 -1.27
C GLU A 4 2.81 12.72 0.02
N GLY A 5 3.66 11.70 0.09
CA GLY A 5 3.73 10.77 1.21
C GLY A 5 2.59 9.74 1.26
N PHE A 6 1.53 9.86 0.45
CA PHE A 6 0.42 8.93 0.44
C PHE A 6 0.75 7.65 -0.33
N LEU A 7 0.49 6.50 0.32
CA LEU A 7 0.49 5.20 -0.32
C LEU A 7 -0.94 4.78 -0.67
N PHE A 8 -1.15 4.35 -1.92
CA PHE A 8 -2.38 3.72 -2.39
C PHE A 8 -2.17 2.21 -2.48
N TYR A 9 -3.08 1.46 -1.89
CA TYR A 9 -2.94 0.01 -1.76
C TYR A 9 -4.28 -0.71 -1.80
N VAL A 10 -4.23 -2.02 -1.95
CA VAL A 10 -5.37 -2.91 -1.75
C VAL A 10 -5.22 -3.56 -0.38
N GLN A 11 -6.27 -3.48 0.43
CA GLN A 11 -6.36 -4.17 1.71
C GLN A 11 -7.22 -5.43 1.54
N PRO A 12 -6.63 -6.63 1.64
CA PRO A 12 -7.40 -7.87 1.69
C PRO A 12 -8.01 -8.06 3.08
N ASN A 13 -9.20 -8.63 3.13
CA ASN A 13 -9.81 -9.12 4.36
C ASN A 13 -9.38 -10.56 4.60
N LEU A 14 -8.55 -10.82 5.60
CA LEU A 14 -7.98 -12.14 5.86
C LEU A 14 -8.95 -13.08 6.63
N GLU A 15 -10.12 -12.60 7.06
CA GLU A 15 -11.22 -13.45 7.50
C GLU A 15 -11.94 -14.12 6.31
N ASN A 16 -11.77 -13.61 5.09
CA ASN A 16 -12.22 -14.30 3.89
C ASN A 16 -11.28 -15.47 3.60
N ALA A 17 -11.84 -16.70 3.59
CA ALA A 17 -11.07 -17.93 3.43
C ALA A 17 -10.22 -17.97 2.15
N ASP A 18 -10.69 -17.37 1.04
CA ASP A 18 -9.96 -17.31 -0.21
C ASP A 18 -8.76 -16.38 -0.10
N LEU A 19 -8.91 -15.27 0.63
CA LEU A 19 -7.85 -14.29 0.86
C LEU A 19 -6.93 -14.66 2.02
N ALA A 20 -7.32 -15.58 2.92
CA ALA A 20 -6.41 -16.18 3.89
C ALA A 20 -5.31 -17.01 3.21
N ASN A 21 -5.56 -17.48 1.99
CA ASN A 21 -4.56 -18.18 1.18
C ASN A 21 -3.51 -17.23 0.64
N LEU A 22 -2.23 -17.43 0.99
CA LEU A 22 -1.12 -16.57 0.58
C LEU A 22 -0.89 -16.61 -0.94
N ASN A 23 -1.11 -17.75 -1.60
CA ASN A 23 -0.92 -17.85 -3.06
C ASN A 23 -1.95 -17.03 -3.82
N VAL A 24 -3.18 -16.89 -3.31
CA VAL A 24 -4.18 -15.96 -3.87
C VAL A 24 -3.70 -14.51 -3.72
N ARG A 25 -3.20 -14.10 -2.56
CA ARG A 25 -2.66 -12.74 -2.37
C ARG A 25 -1.44 -12.47 -3.23
N LYS A 26 -0.54 -13.47 -3.41
CA LYS A 26 0.59 -13.39 -4.34
C LYS A 26 0.13 -13.19 -5.78
N ALA A 27 -0.89 -13.92 -6.21
CA ALA A 27 -1.46 -13.78 -7.54
C ALA A 27 -1.96 -12.34 -7.78
N LEU A 28 -2.72 -11.79 -6.82
CA LEU A 28 -3.21 -10.41 -6.89
C LEU A 28 -2.04 -9.42 -6.99
N SER A 29 -1.02 -9.53 -6.14
CA SER A 29 0.12 -8.61 -6.15
C SER A 29 0.90 -8.67 -7.46
N LEU A 30 1.16 -9.87 -7.98
CA LEU A 30 1.92 -10.09 -9.22
C LEU A 30 1.15 -9.69 -10.49
N ALA A 31 -0.18 -9.65 -10.43
CA ALA A 31 -1.02 -9.23 -11.57
C ALA A 31 -1.00 -7.72 -11.82
N ILE A 32 -0.56 -6.91 -10.86
CA ILE A 32 -0.61 -5.44 -10.95
C ILE A 32 0.65 -4.92 -11.65
N ASN A 33 0.51 -4.40 -12.86
CA ASN A 33 1.57 -3.64 -13.52
C ASN A 33 1.58 -2.19 -13.00
N ARG A 34 2.23 -1.99 -11.86
CA ARG A 34 2.29 -0.71 -11.14
C ARG A 34 2.90 0.41 -11.97
N LYS A 35 3.92 0.07 -12.77
CA LYS A 35 4.58 1.03 -13.66
C LYS A 35 3.62 1.53 -14.74
N ASP A 36 2.91 0.63 -15.39
CA ASP A 36 1.92 0.97 -16.42
C ASP A 36 0.80 1.84 -15.84
N LEU A 37 0.28 1.49 -14.66
CA LEU A 37 -0.71 2.29 -13.96
C LEU A 37 -0.23 3.73 -13.75
N CYS A 38 0.99 3.93 -13.26
CA CYS A 38 1.51 5.27 -12.97
C CYS A 38 1.83 6.07 -14.24
N GLU A 39 2.52 5.44 -15.21
CA GLU A 39 3.06 6.13 -16.39
C GLU A 39 2.03 6.34 -17.49
N ASN A 40 1.09 5.41 -17.68
CA ASN A 40 0.17 5.40 -18.81
C ASN A 40 -1.29 5.70 -18.44
N VAL A 41 -1.69 5.43 -17.19
CA VAL A 41 -3.07 5.64 -16.75
C VAL A 41 -3.20 6.89 -15.87
N LEU A 42 -2.48 6.97 -14.76
CA LEU A 42 -2.58 8.11 -13.83
C LEU A 42 -1.91 9.37 -14.40
N LYS A 43 -0.70 9.29 -14.89
CA LYS A 43 0.06 10.40 -15.53
C LYS A 43 0.16 11.68 -14.69
N ASP A 44 0.13 11.54 -13.38
CA ASP A 44 0.03 12.65 -12.42
C ASP A 44 1.29 12.82 -11.56
N GLY A 45 2.36 12.09 -11.88
CA GLY A 45 3.60 12.09 -11.12
C GLY A 45 3.67 11.00 -10.05
N SER A 46 2.62 10.18 -9.90
CA SER A 46 2.62 9.01 -9.03
C SER A 46 3.69 7.99 -9.46
N GLN A 47 4.23 7.25 -8.51
CA GLN A 47 5.28 6.27 -8.72
C GLN A 47 4.85 4.88 -8.24
N ALA A 48 5.35 3.83 -8.90
CA ALA A 48 5.13 2.46 -8.48
C ALA A 48 5.68 2.24 -7.07
N ALA A 49 4.85 1.80 -6.14
CA ALA A 49 5.29 1.50 -4.79
C ALA A 49 6.23 0.29 -4.79
N LYS A 50 7.31 0.38 -4.02
CA LYS A 50 8.29 -0.70 -3.84
C LYS A 50 8.03 -1.53 -2.58
N GLY A 51 7.32 -0.97 -1.62
CA GLY A 51 6.96 -1.57 -0.34
C GLY A 51 5.78 -0.83 0.28
N PHE A 52 5.54 -1.04 1.57
CA PHE A 52 4.43 -0.42 2.28
C PHE A 52 4.78 0.97 2.85
N VAL A 53 6.06 1.23 3.14
CA VAL A 53 6.55 2.56 3.51
C VAL A 53 6.95 3.33 2.25
N PRO A 54 6.39 4.51 1.96
CA PRO A 54 6.71 5.31 0.78
C PRO A 54 8.12 5.89 0.79
N SER A 55 8.62 6.18 -0.40
CA SER A 55 9.88 6.90 -0.61
C SER A 55 9.79 8.36 -0.09
N GLY A 56 10.90 8.89 0.40
CA GLY A 56 11.00 10.29 0.86
C GLY A 56 10.34 10.56 2.21
N LEU A 57 9.81 9.53 2.89
CA LEU A 57 9.14 9.69 4.18
C LEU A 57 10.13 9.92 5.32
N SER A 58 11.19 9.13 5.38
CA SER A 58 12.10 9.11 6.52
C SER A 58 13.52 8.78 6.10
N ILE A 59 14.47 9.36 6.82
CA ILE A 59 15.90 9.26 6.57
C ILE A 59 16.55 8.54 7.74
N SER A 60 17.41 7.55 7.45
CA SER A 60 18.18 6.81 8.45
C SER A 60 19.17 7.73 9.19
N PRO A 61 19.71 7.31 10.35
CA PRO A 61 20.79 8.02 11.01
C PRO A 61 22.02 8.26 10.10
N GLU A 62 22.19 7.44 9.06
CA GLU A 62 23.27 7.56 8.07
C GLU A 62 22.89 8.45 6.86
N GLY A 63 21.69 9.04 6.86
CA GLY A 63 21.25 9.97 5.82
C GLY A 63 20.65 9.32 4.57
N LYS A 64 20.27 8.02 4.62
CA LYS A 64 19.67 7.30 3.49
C LYS A 64 18.15 7.19 3.65
N ASP A 65 17.43 7.25 2.54
CA ASP A 65 15.99 7.01 2.52
C ASP A 65 15.64 5.56 2.92
N PHE A 66 14.49 5.38 3.57
CA PHE A 66 14.03 4.04 3.97
C PHE A 66 13.93 3.09 2.78
N ARG A 67 13.45 3.56 1.62
CA ARG A 67 13.34 2.74 0.40
C ARG A 67 14.67 2.38 -0.24
N ASP A 68 15.75 3.10 0.06
CA ASP A 68 17.09 2.77 -0.45
C ASP A 68 17.74 1.62 0.33
N GLU A 69 17.30 1.41 1.58
CA GLU A 69 17.85 0.36 2.46
C GLU A 69 16.91 -0.85 2.60
N ALA A 70 15.60 -0.66 2.47
CA ALA A 70 14.65 -1.76 2.46
C ALA A 70 14.50 -2.38 1.08
N ALA A 71 14.09 -3.64 1.03
CA ALA A 71 13.92 -4.38 -0.22
C ALA A 71 12.78 -3.85 -1.08
N THR A 72 12.82 -4.19 -2.37
CA THR A 72 11.67 -4.03 -3.27
C THR A 72 10.84 -5.30 -3.22
N TYR A 73 9.61 -5.20 -2.72
CA TYR A 73 8.69 -6.32 -2.52
C TYR A 73 7.65 -6.46 -3.64
N THR A 74 7.61 -5.50 -4.56
CA THR A 74 6.62 -5.47 -5.63
C THR A 74 7.25 -5.83 -6.96
N SER A 75 6.56 -6.67 -7.71
CA SER A 75 6.91 -7.03 -9.07
C SER A 75 5.66 -7.22 -9.90
N TYR A 76 5.81 -7.24 -11.23
CA TYR A 76 4.76 -7.61 -12.17
C TYR A 76 5.22 -8.81 -12.98
N ASP A 77 4.47 -9.90 -12.87
CA ASP A 77 4.65 -11.10 -13.68
C ASP A 77 3.30 -11.81 -13.83
N LYS A 78 2.65 -11.61 -14.97
CA LYS A 78 1.33 -12.19 -15.23
C LYS A 78 1.35 -13.72 -15.26
N LYS A 79 2.46 -14.32 -15.70
CA LYS A 79 2.59 -15.79 -15.75
C LYS A 79 2.76 -16.36 -14.34
N ALA A 80 3.60 -15.73 -13.53
CA ALA A 80 3.75 -16.11 -12.12
C ALA A 80 2.47 -15.83 -11.32
N ALA A 81 1.72 -14.76 -11.64
CA ALA A 81 0.41 -14.48 -11.03
C ALA A 81 -0.59 -15.61 -11.30
N GLN A 82 -0.70 -16.07 -12.55
CA GLN A 82 -1.57 -17.20 -12.89
C GLN A 82 -1.14 -18.49 -12.17
N ALA A 83 0.14 -18.79 -12.16
CA ALA A 83 0.66 -19.99 -11.48
C ALA A 83 0.37 -19.95 -9.96
N ALA A 84 0.52 -18.79 -9.33
CA ALA A 84 0.18 -18.60 -7.92
C ALA A 84 -1.33 -18.77 -7.67
N LEU A 85 -2.19 -18.23 -8.54
CA LEU A 85 -3.64 -18.43 -8.42
C LEU A 85 -4.03 -19.90 -8.60
N ASP A 86 -3.45 -20.58 -9.59
CA ASP A 86 -3.73 -21.99 -9.84
C ASP A 86 -3.38 -22.88 -8.61
N GLU A 87 -2.23 -22.59 -7.96
CA GLU A 87 -1.86 -23.29 -6.72
C GLU A 87 -2.78 -22.93 -5.56
N GLY A 88 -3.12 -21.63 -5.40
CA GLY A 88 -4.08 -21.20 -4.38
C GLY A 88 -5.46 -21.83 -4.55
N LEU A 89 -5.98 -21.89 -5.77
CA LEU A 89 -7.26 -22.57 -6.07
C LEU A 89 -7.21 -24.06 -5.73
N LYS A 90 -6.11 -24.72 -6.07
CA LYS A 90 -5.89 -26.14 -5.75
C LYS A 90 -5.86 -26.37 -4.24
N GLU A 91 -5.13 -25.54 -3.47
CA GLU A 91 -5.08 -25.60 -2.01
C GLU A 91 -6.46 -25.40 -1.37
N LEU A 92 -7.29 -24.53 -1.97
CA LEU A 92 -8.66 -24.26 -1.56
C LEU A 92 -9.67 -25.32 -2.03
N GLY A 93 -9.29 -26.23 -2.93
CA GLY A 93 -10.21 -27.20 -3.55
C GLY A 93 -11.24 -26.55 -4.46
N LYS A 94 -10.93 -25.41 -5.08
CA LYS A 94 -11.83 -24.63 -5.93
C LYS A 94 -11.31 -24.55 -7.37
N SER A 95 -12.20 -24.37 -8.33
CA SER A 95 -11.86 -24.10 -9.73
C SER A 95 -11.91 -22.61 -10.08
N GLU A 96 -12.65 -21.84 -9.30
CA GLU A 96 -12.75 -20.37 -9.42
C GLU A 96 -13.12 -19.75 -8.07
N ILE A 97 -12.78 -18.46 -7.92
CA ILE A 97 -13.19 -17.62 -6.80
C ILE A 97 -13.75 -16.29 -7.34
N THR A 98 -14.66 -15.70 -6.58
CA THR A 98 -15.20 -14.39 -6.84
C THR A 98 -14.90 -13.49 -5.64
N LEU A 99 -14.28 -12.33 -5.88
CA LEU A 99 -13.90 -11.37 -4.84
C LEU A 99 -14.57 -10.02 -5.11
N ARG A 100 -15.13 -9.42 -4.07
CA ARG A 100 -15.68 -8.07 -4.11
C ARG A 100 -14.56 -7.05 -3.95
N LEU A 101 -14.44 -6.11 -4.90
CA LEU A 101 -13.48 -5.00 -4.86
C LEU A 101 -14.23 -3.71 -4.49
N THR A 102 -14.13 -3.32 -3.22
CA THR A 102 -14.81 -2.14 -2.68
C THR A 102 -13.94 -0.90 -2.83
N TYR A 103 -14.53 0.21 -3.32
CA TYR A 103 -13.81 1.48 -3.53
C TYR A 103 -14.73 2.69 -3.35
N GLY A 104 -14.13 3.85 -3.02
CA GLY A 104 -14.85 5.13 -2.91
C GLY A 104 -14.92 5.85 -4.25
N THR A 105 -16.11 6.29 -4.67
CA THR A 105 -16.32 7.02 -5.93
C THR A 105 -16.13 8.53 -5.79
N ASP A 106 -16.08 9.04 -4.57
CA ASP A 106 -15.91 10.44 -4.20
C ASP A 106 -14.45 10.82 -3.83
N GLU A 107 -13.51 9.92 -4.13
CA GLU A 107 -12.06 10.13 -3.91
C GLU A 107 -11.30 9.92 -5.23
N SER A 108 -10.67 10.98 -5.74
CA SER A 108 -9.75 10.81 -6.89
C SER A 108 -8.39 10.24 -6.41
N PRO A 109 -7.79 9.29 -7.15
CA PRO A 109 -8.23 8.66 -8.41
C PRO A 109 -8.83 7.24 -8.21
N MET A 110 -9.61 7.00 -7.14
CA MET A 110 -10.04 5.65 -6.71
C MET A 110 -10.83 4.88 -7.77
N ASP A 111 -11.67 5.55 -8.56
CA ASP A 111 -12.46 4.93 -9.63
C ASP A 111 -11.59 4.40 -10.78
N VAL A 112 -10.63 5.23 -11.22
CA VAL A 112 -9.63 4.85 -12.24
C VAL A 112 -8.76 3.71 -11.72
N PHE A 113 -8.30 3.83 -10.49
CA PHE A 113 -7.48 2.82 -9.82
C PHE A 113 -8.21 1.49 -9.68
N ALA A 114 -9.46 1.50 -9.17
CA ALA A 114 -10.26 0.30 -9.00
C ALA A 114 -10.57 -0.38 -10.34
N THR A 115 -10.88 0.40 -11.39
CA THR A 115 -11.10 -0.13 -12.75
C THR A 115 -9.84 -0.80 -13.31
N TYR A 116 -8.66 -0.19 -13.09
CA TYR A 116 -7.39 -0.80 -13.48
C TYR A 116 -7.16 -2.15 -12.78
N LEU A 117 -7.40 -2.20 -11.47
CA LEU A 117 -7.28 -3.43 -10.68
C LEU A 117 -8.27 -4.50 -11.14
N GLN A 118 -9.53 -4.14 -11.41
CA GLN A 118 -10.52 -5.07 -11.95
C GLN A 118 -10.02 -5.74 -13.22
N ASN A 119 -9.51 -4.95 -14.16
CA ASN A 119 -8.98 -5.46 -15.42
C ASN A 119 -7.75 -6.37 -15.20
N ALA A 120 -6.83 -5.97 -14.33
CA ALA A 120 -5.65 -6.76 -14.00
C ALA A 120 -6.02 -8.11 -13.40
N PHE A 121 -6.88 -8.14 -12.39
CA PHE A 121 -7.29 -9.34 -11.68
C PHE A 121 -8.18 -10.25 -12.55
N SER A 122 -9.16 -9.69 -13.26
CA SER A 122 -10.04 -10.46 -14.17
C SER A 122 -9.29 -11.03 -15.38
N SER A 123 -8.05 -10.64 -15.61
CA SER A 123 -7.20 -11.24 -16.64
C SER A 123 -6.65 -12.63 -16.23
N LEU A 124 -6.78 -13.00 -14.97
CA LEU A 124 -6.39 -14.31 -14.43
C LEU A 124 -7.56 -15.30 -14.56
N LYS A 125 -7.30 -16.47 -15.08
CA LYS A 125 -8.32 -17.53 -15.19
C LYS A 125 -8.65 -18.08 -13.82
N GLY A 126 -9.94 -18.23 -13.51
CA GLY A 126 -10.41 -18.71 -12.21
C GLY A 126 -10.60 -17.60 -11.16
N LEU A 127 -10.40 -16.31 -11.53
CA LEU A 127 -10.69 -15.19 -10.66
C LEU A 127 -11.73 -14.27 -11.30
N LYS A 128 -12.80 -13.99 -10.58
CA LYS A 128 -13.82 -12.99 -10.92
C LYS A 128 -13.79 -11.84 -9.92
N ILE A 129 -13.98 -10.62 -10.41
CA ILE A 129 -14.03 -9.42 -9.58
C ILE A 129 -15.39 -8.75 -9.71
N GLU A 130 -16.08 -8.62 -8.59
CA GLU A 130 -17.31 -7.84 -8.46
C GLU A 130 -16.98 -6.46 -7.89
N MET A 131 -17.31 -5.40 -8.65
CA MET A 131 -17.05 -4.03 -8.24
C MET A 131 -18.12 -3.55 -7.26
N VAL A 132 -17.72 -3.06 -6.09
CA VAL A 132 -18.59 -2.47 -5.07
C VAL A 132 -18.26 -0.99 -4.92
N ALA A 133 -18.97 -0.18 -5.71
CA ALA A 133 -18.84 1.27 -5.67
C ALA A 133 -19.60 1.85 -4.46
N THR A 134 -18.96 2.72 -3.70
CA THR A 134 -19.58 3.37 -2.54
C THR A 134 -18.95 4.75 -2.30
N THR A 135 -19.31 5.46 -1.23
CA THR A 135 -18.61 6.67 -0.80
C THR A 135 -17.43 6.30 0.09
N LYS A 136 -16.46 7.23 0.24
CA LYS A 136 -15.36 7.09 1.19
C LYS A 136 -15.84 6.78 2.60
N GLN A 137 -16.84 7.52 3.04
CA GLN A 137 -17.40 7.37 4.38
C GLN A 137 -18.02 5.99 4.57
N ASP A 138 -18.83 5.52 3.62
CA ASP A 138 -19.45 4.20 3.68
C ASP A 138 -18.41 3.09 3.60
N ARG A 139 -17.41 3.22 2.71
CA ARG A 139 -16.28 2.28 2.60
C ARG A 139 -15.57 2.09 3.95
N ILE A 140 -15.26 3.17 4.66
CA ILE A 140 -14.53 3.10 5.92
C ILE A 140 -15.43 2.61 7.06
N TYR A 141 -16.59 3.26 7.25
CA TYR A 141 -17.38 3.07 8.47
C TYR A 141 -18.34 1.88 8.40
N ASN A 142 -18.87 1.56 7.22
CA ASN A 142 -19.86 0.49 7.07
C ASN A 142 -19.26 -0.77 6.45
N LYS A 143 -18.24 -0.65 5.57
CA LYS A 143 -17.60 -1.80 4.93
C LYS A 143 -16.37 -2.27 5.70
N GLN A 144 -15.31 -1.47 5.75
CA GLN A 144 -14.04 -1.89 6.35
C GLN A 144 -14.15 -2.18 7.85
N LYS A 145 -14.74 -1.27 8.63
CA LYS A 145 -14.89 -1.45 10.09
C LYS A 145 -15.75 -2.65 10.48
N ASN A 146 -16.73 -2.99 9.65
CA ASN A 146 -17.63 -4.12 9.90
C ASN A 146 -17.18 -5.43 9.23
N GLY A 147 -16.05 -5.43 8.51
CA GLY A 147 -15.56 -6.60 7.77
C GLY A 147 -16.39 -6.95 6.53
N ASP A 148 -17.30 -6.08 6.07
CA ASP A 148 -18.14 -6.31 4.89
C ASP A 148 -17.41 -5.92 3.59
N PHE A 149 -16.29 -6.55 3.33
CA PHE A 149 -15.52 -6.43 2.10
C PHE A 149 -14.61 -7.65 1.92
N ASP A 150 -14.19 -7.92 0.69
CA ASP A 150 -13.14 -8.90 0.43
C ASP A 150 -11.83 -8.17 0.13
N LEU A 151 -11.82 -7.27 -0.85
CA LEU A 151 -10.72 -6.38 -1.17
C LEU A 151 -11.20 -4.92 -1.03
N SER A 152 -10.44 -4.07 -0.36
CA SER A 152 -10.73 -2.64 -0.30
C SER A 152 -9.62 -1.84 -0.95
N VAL A 153 -9.98 -1.01 -1.94
CA VAL A 153 -9.09 -0.01 -2.53
C VAL A 153 -9.06 1.21 -1.62
N THR A 154 -7.89 1.52 -1.10
CA THR A 154 -7.75 2.55 -0.08
C THR A 154 -6.37 3.23 -0.15
N ARG A 155 -6.16 4.18 0.74
CA ARG A 155 -4.88 4.88 0.88
C ARG A 155 -4.58 5.18 2.34
N TRP A 156 -3.30 5.35 2.62
CA TRP A 156 -2.83 5.90 3.89
C TRP A 156 -1.90 7.09 3.63
N GLY A 157 -2.02 8.11 4.43
CA GLY A 157 -1.09 9.23 4.46
C GLY A 157 -0.35 9.24 5.79
N PRO A 158 0.90 9.70 5.84
CA PRO A 158 1.67 9.66 7.07
C PRO A 158 1.17 10.71 8.07
N ASP A 159 0.98 10.30 9.32
CA ASP A 159 0.66 11.21 10.42
C ASP A 159 1.92 11.93 10.92
N TYR A 160 3.10 11.31 10.74
CA TYR A 160 4.42 11.83 11.13
C TYR A 160 5.52 11.23 10.24
N GLY A 161 6.72 11.83 10.27
CA GLY A 161 7.86 11.48 9.41
C GLY A 161 8.69 10.32 9.93
N ASP A 162 8.06 9.18 10.27
CA ASP A 162 8.72 7.96 10.72
C ASP A 162 8.03 6.74 10.10
N PRO A 163 8.75 5.68 9.69
CA PRO A 163 8.16 4.49 9.07
C PRO A 163 7.05 3.83 9.88
N THR A 164 7.06 3.99 11.22
CA THR A 164 6.05 3.40 12.08
C THR A 164 4.63 3.89 11.82
N THR A 165 4.45 5.08 11.19
CA THR A 165 3.11 5.55 10.76
C THR A 165 2.43 4.59 9.76
N TYR A 166 3.23 3.77 9.04
CA TYR A 166 2.78 2.72 8.15
C TYR A 166 2.85 1.34 8.81
N LEU A 167 3.96 1.02 9.47
CA LEU A 167 4.23 -0.32 10.00
C LEU A 167 3.26 -0.71 11.13
N THR A 168 2.84 0.25 11.95
CA THR A 168 1.85 0.00 13.01
C THR A 168 0.49 -0.47 12.49
N MET A 169 0.17 -0.23 11.22
CA MET A 169 -1.06 -0.72 10.61
C MET A 169 -1.10 -2.26 10.53
N GLY A 170 0.06 -2.93 10.51
CA GLY A 170 0.17 -4.38 10.54
C GLY A 170 0.00 -5.00 11.94
N ILE A 171 0.03 -4.21 13.00
CA ILE A 171 -0.14 -4.71 14.38
C ILE A 171 -1.56 -5.28 14.55
N SER A 172 -1.66 -6.46 15.16
CA SER A 172 -2.91 -7.20 15.33
C SER A 172 -4.01 -6.39 16.03
N THR A 173 -3.63 -5.52 16.97
CA THR A 173 -4.55 -4.68 17.78
C THR A 173 -4.78 -3.29 17.18
N ASN A 174 -4.17 -2.94 16.05
CA ASN A 174 -4.32 -1.60 15.46
C ASN A 174 -5.75 -1.39 14.94
N GLY A 175 -6.37 -0.26 15.30
CA GLY A 175 -7.73 0.07 14.92
C GLY A 175 -7.97 0.28 13.41
N ASN A 176 -6.90 0.44 12.61
CA ASN A 176 -6.95 0.55 11.15
C ASN A 176 -6.63 -0.78 10.45
N ASN A 177 -6.33 -1.84 11.22
CA ASN A 177 -6.14 -3.20 10.68
C ASN A 177 -7.51 -3.82 10.34
N TYR A 178 -8.21 -3.24 9.37
CA TYR A 178 -9.53 -3.73 8.94
C TYR A 178 -9.47 -5.10 8.28
N GLY A 179 -8.32 -5.46 7.70
CA GLY A 179 -8.07 -6.76 7.07
C GLY A 179 -7.89 -7.91 8.07
N LYS A 180 -7.91 -7.65 9.37
CA LYS A 180 -7.79 -8.66 10.45
C LYS A 180 -6.51 -9.50 10.35
N TYR A 181 -5.44 -8.89 9.88
CA TYR A 181 -4.12 -9.53 9.91
C TYR A 181 -3.64 -9.72 11.35
N THR A 182 -3.06 -10.87 11.62
CA THR A 182 -2.45 -11.19 12.91
C THR A 182 -1.12 -11.90 12.69
N ASN A 183 -0.07 -11.41 13.33
CA ASN A 183 1.25 -12.03 13.32
C ASN A 183 1.98 -11.67 14.61
N SER A 184 2.17 -12.65 15.49
CA SER A 184 2.79 -12.42 16.80
C SER A 184 4.27 -12.03 16.72
N GLU A 185 4.98 -12.42 15.66
CA GLU A 185 6.36 -11.99 15.43
C GLU A 185 6.42 -10.49 15.09
N LEU A 186 5.51 -10.03 14.21
CA LEU A 186 5.39 -8.61 13.91
C LEU A 186 4.98 -7.80 15.14
N ASP A 187 4.00 -8.27 15.91
CA ASP A 187 3.55 -7.58 17.13
C ASP A 187 4.71 -7.41 18.12
N ALA A 188 5.47 -8.50 18.37
CA ALA A 188 6.62 -8.45 19.26
C ALA A 188 7.77 -7.59 18.73
N LEU A 189 7.97 -7.57 17.41
CA LEU A 189 8.99 -6.71 16.78
C LEU A 189 8.60 -5.24 16.87
N MET A 190 7.33 -4.90 16.66
CA MET A 190 6.86 -3.52 16.78
C MET A 190 6.88 -3.01 18.21
N ASP A 191 6.70 -3.88 19.21
CA ASP A 191 6.91 -3.54 20.63
C ASP A 191 8.40 -3.22 20.91
N LYS A 192 9.33 -3.94 20.29
CA LYS A 192 10.76 -3.61 20.36
C LYS A 192 11.06 -2.27 19.70
N VAL A 193 10.58 -2.04 18.48
CA VAL A 193 10.74 -0.77 17.76
C VAL A 193 10.27 0.42 18.61
N ALA A 194 9.16 0.25 19.35
CA ALA A 194 8.62 1.30 20.20
C ALA A 194 9.51 1.63 21.41
N ASN A 195 10.30 0.69 21.89
CA ASN A 195 11.12 0.82 23.11
C ASN A 195 12.64 0.90 22.81
N GLU A 196 13.06 0.73 21.55
CA GLU A 196 14.48 0.77 21.17
C GLU A 196 15.02 2.20 21.15
N SER A 197 16.08 2.44 21.90
CA SER A 197 16.73 3.74 22.03
C SER A 197 17.93 3.92 21.05
N ASP A 198 18.54 2.83 20.58
CA ASP A 198 19.56 2.92 19.55
C ASP A 198 18.91 3.10 18.17
N ALA A 199 19.16 4.24 17.56
CA ALA A 199 18.50 4.64 16.32
C ALA A 199 18.83 3.71 15.13
N ASN A 200 20.03 3.13 15.09
CA ASN A 200 20.41 2.21 14.02
C ASN A 200 19.77 0.83 14.19
N THR A 201 19.68 0.34 15.40
CA THR A 201 18.97 -0.90 15.73
C THR A 201 17.49 -0.75 15.41
N ARG A 202 16.85 0.32 15.89
CA ARG A 202 15.46 0.63 15.62
C ARG A 202 15.15 0.70 14.11
N TRP A 203 16.06 1.32 13.34
CA TRP A 203 15.91 1.41 11.89
C TRP A 203 15.90 0.04 11.21
N LYS A 204 16.80 -0.85 11.58
CA LYS A 204 16.84 -2.23 11.08
C LYS A 204 15.58 -3.02 11.45
N GLU A 205 15.12 -2.88 12.70
CA GLU A 205 13.90 -3.53 13.17
C GLU A 205 12.67 -3.06 12.37
N MET A 206 12.61 -1.77 11.98
CA MET A 206 11.54 -1.27 11.10
C MET A 206 11.61 -1.87 9.68
N ILE A 207 12.80 -2.09 9.13
CA ILE A 207 12.99 -2.78 7.84
C ILE A 207 12.53 -4.24 7.95
N ASP A 208 12.88 -4.92 9.03
CA ASP A 208 12.45 -6.30 9.28
C ASP A 208 10.93 -6.40 9.48
N ALA A 209 10.32 -5.42 10.15
CA ALA A 209 8.86 -5.35 10.32
C ALA A 209 8.14 -5.20 8.96
N GLU A 210 8.63 -4.32 8.08
CA GLU A 210 8.07 -4.24 6.73
C GLU A 210 8.23 -5.54 5.95
N LYS A 211 9.37 -6.21 6.10
CA LYS A 211 9.61 -7.50 5.44
C LYS A 211 8.55 -8.53 5.83
N ILE A 212 8.24 -8.67 7.12
CA ILE A 212 7.19 -9.59 7.60
C ILE A 212 5.83 -9.24 6.95
N MET A 213 5.44 -7.96 6.97
CA MET A 213 4.19 -7.50 6.37
C MET A 213 4.10 -7.81 4.88
N MET A 214 5.22 -7.66 4.16
CA MET A 214 5.27 -7.86 2.71
C MET A 214 5.40 -9.33 2.32
N ASP A 215 6.08 -10.14 3.09
CA ASP A 215 6.14 -11.59 2.87
C ASP A 215 4.75 -12.22 3.06
N ASP A 216 3.98 -11.74 4.02
CA ASP A 216 2.61 -12.17 4.27
C ASP A 216 1.58 -11.49 3.34
N LEU A 217 1.96 -10.43 2.63
CA LEU A 217 1.06 -9.64 1.78
C LEU A 217 -0.24 -9.26 2.51
N CYS A 218 -0.13 -8.85 3.77
CA CYS A 218 -1.28 -8.37 4.55
C CYS A 218 -1.84 -7.06 4.01
N TYR A 219 -1.03 -6.33 3.26
CA TYR A 219 -1.39 -5.21 2.39
C TYR A 219 -0.72 -5.40 1.03
N ILE A 220 -1.36 -4.95 -0.04
CA ILE A 220 -0.81 -4.99 -1.41
C ILE A 220 -0.53 -3.55 -1.85
N PRO A 221 0.68 -3.02 -1.67
CA PRO A 221 1.04 -1.67 -2.08
C PRO A 221 1.02 -1.55 -3.60
N VAL A 222 0.50 -0.42 -4.11
CA VAL A 222 0.36 -0.24 -5.56
C VAL A 222 1.09 0.99 -6.06
N PHE A 223 0.79 2.17 -5.54
CA PHE A 223 1.52 3.37 -5.95
C PHE A 223 1.64 4.40 -4.83
N GLU A 224 2.71 5.16 -4.90
CA GLU A 224 2.97 6.34 -4.10
C GLU A 224 2.43 7.56 -4.85
N LYS A 225 1.58 8.34 -4.20
CA LYS A 225 1.01 9.54 -4.82
C LYS A 225 2.08 10.59 -5.01
N GLY A 226 2.20 11.04 -6.23
CA GLY A 226 3.04 12.16 -6.60
C GLY A 226 2.24 13.31 -7.18
N THR A 227 2.85 14.48 -7.17
CA THR A 227 2.32 15.68 -7.81
C THR A 227 3.36 16.28 -8.75
N ALA A 228 2.92 16.61 -9.96
CA ALA A 228 3.71 17.43 -10.88
C ALA A 228 3.56 18.90 -10.48
N THR A 229 4.63 19.49 -9.99
CA THR A 229 4.65 20.91 -9.59
C THR A 229 5.41 21.75 -10.60
N LEU A 230 4.79 22.82 -11.07
CA LEU A 230 5.45 23.84 -11.87
C LEU A 230 5.84 25.01 -10.96
N GLN A 231 7.15 25.27 -10.88
CA GLN A 231 7.69 26.40 -10.14
C GLN A 231 8.41 27.35 -11.10
N ASN A 232 8.13 28.65 -10.97
CA ASN A 232 8.91 29.63 -11.70
C ASN A 232 10.38 29.56 -11.26
N LYS A 233 11.30 29.53 -12.24
CA LYS A 233 12.75 29.37 -12.01
C LYS A 233 13.36 30.45 -11.10
N ASP A 234 12.73 31.61 -11.01
CA ASP A 234 13.18 32.74 -10.21
C ASP A 234 12.70 32.65 -8.74
N VAL A 235 11.75 31.77 -8.44
CA VAL A 235 11.27 31.50 -7.08
C VAL A 235 12.22 30.54 -6.40
N LYS A 236 12.78 30.93 -5.26
CA LYS A 236 13.71 30.15 -4.43
C LYS A 236 13.19 30.04 -3.00
N GLY A 237 13.71 29.10 -2.23
CA GLY A 237 13.37 28.95 -0.82
C GLY A 237 12.02 28.31 -0.52
N LEU A 238 11.27 27.81 -1.53
CA LEU A 238 10.08 27.01 -1.30
C LEU A 238 10.51 25.64 -0.73
N VAL A 239 10.01 25.31 0.45
CA VAL A 239 10.21 24.00 1.05
C VAL A 239 8.93 23.17 0.91
N ILE A 240 9.05 21.97 0.36
CA ILE A 240 7.95 21.03 0.17
C ILE A 240 8.22 19.78 1.01
N ARG A 241 7.22 19.31 1.72
CA ARG A 241 7.31 18.15 2.62
C ARG A 241 6.21 17.14 2.33
N PRO A 242 6.51 15.84 2.46
CA PRO A 242 5.50 14.78 2.32
C PRO A 242 4.60 14.64 3.57
N VAL A 243 4.98 15.27 4.70
CA VAL A 243 4.28 15.15 5.98
C VAL A 243 4.01 16.52 6.58
N GLY A 244 2.85 16.67 7.20
CA GLY A 244 2.42 17.89 7.87
C GLY A 244 1.97 18.96 6.87
N VAL A 245 2.42 20.20 7.07
CA VAL A 245 2.12 21.30 6.13
C VAL A 245 2.96 21.13 4.87
N PRO A 246 2.34 20.86 3.70
CA PRO A 246 3.08 20.48 2.49
C PRO A 246 3.97 21.61 1.96
N TYR A 247 3.60 22.86 2.15
CA TYR A 247 4.34 24.01 1.61
C TYR A 247 4.73 24.99 2.71
N THR A 248 6.02 25.36 2.78
CA THR A 248 6.51 26.43 3.64
C THR A 248 7.04 27.56 2.78
N PHE A 249 6.41 28.74 2.89
CA PHE A 249 6.73 29.92 2.12
C PHE A 249 7.62 30.94 2.87
N GLN A 250 7.98 30.65 4.10
CA GLN A 250 8.73 31.54 4.99
C GLN A 250 10.06 32.05 4.39
N TYR A 251 10.69 31.20 3.57
CA TYR A 251 12.00 31.50 2.97
C TYR A 251 11.90 31.78 1.47
N VAL A 252 10.70 31.98 0.96
CA VAL A 252 10.49 32.21 -0.48
C VAL A 252 10.96 33.59 -0.83
N SER A 253 11.79 33.67 -1.88
CA SER A 253 12.26 34.91 -2.50
C SER A 253 12.19 34.83 -4.02
N LYS A 254 12.20 35.98 -4.68
CA LYS A 254 12.21 36.13 -6.14
C LYS A 254 13.43 36.90 -6.57
#